data_f200c0fad3e978d85adcf223332712d2
#
_entry.id   f200c0fad3e978d85adcf223332712d2
#
_cell.length_a   1.000
_cell.length_b   1.000
_cell.length_c   1.000
_cell.angle_alpha   90.00
_cell.angle_beta   90.00
_cell.angle_gamma   90.00
#
_symmetry.space_group_name_H-M   'P 1'
#
loop_
_entity.id
_entity.type
_entity.pdbx_description
1 polymer ?
#
loop_
_entity_poly.entity_id
_entity_poly.type
_entity_poly.pdbx_seq_one_letter_code
_entity_poly.pdbx_strand_id
1 'polypeptide(L)'
;MAKSGTHKNKSPQGQDINLPLCFYCYNRSMRNTVLSILIGVGALVLLAIGVYNIPAIHSRLAWRIDNLRTGIKYYFDPPEKAIFQPTEQALIKTIVRATMQAYQKTPTSIPVTATRPPALTATPTITPTPLPAQVTLSGVIYEDQHNRWNYCGPANFSMALRFWGWDGNRDVIGKTVKPSDKDKNVMPYEFQDYIAENVPEIGSILRMGGDIDLVKRLVSAGFPVLTEKGYYERDYTGKMGWMGHYQFITGYDDKNETLLVQDTYHDGPNFRIAYEKFNEGWRSFNYLFIVVYPFERESEVMALLGSWSNADWAARRALEVATSEVESLTGNDLFFAWFNIGSNHVTLREYVDAAIAYDQAFSLYANLKEDDSTHPYRIMWYQTWPYWAYFYTGRYTDVINLANTTLHTISEPVLEESLYWRGRAEYMIGNTLAAIGDYRAALRIHPGFEPSLQALQDLGVQP
;
A
#
# COMPACT_ATOMS: atom_id res chain seq x y z
N MET A 1 -74.52 66.25 -48.68
CA MET A 1 -75.71 65.54 -49.12
C MET A 1 -75.70 64.13 -48.59
N ALA A 2 -76.69 63.79 -47.76
CA ALA A 2 -77.46 62.57 -47.63
C ALA A 2 -76.61 61.25 -47.31
N LYS A 3 -76.94 60.40 -46.43
CA LYS A 3 -78.07 60.02 -45.52
C LYS A 3 -77.51 58.77 -44.78
N SER A 4 -77.56 58.77 -43.43
CA SER A 4 -78.47 57.95 -42.64
C SER A 4 -78.54 56.43 -42.99
N GLY A 5 -78.22 55.63 -42.06
CA GLY A 5 -78.53 54.21 -42.04
C GLY A 5 -78.10 53.52 -40.75
N THR A 6 -78.99 53.59 -39.75
CA THR A 6 -78.90 52.81 -38.49
C THR A 6 -79.20 51.34 -38.74
N HIS A 7 -78.38 50.47 -38.37
CA HIS A 7 -78.69 49.03 -38.11
C HIS A 7 -78.28 48.62 -36.73
N LYS A 8 -79.24 48.29 -35.89
CA LYS A 8 -79.16 47.59 -34.65
C LYS A 8 -78.66 46.13 -34.93
N ASN A 9 -77.61 45.72 -34.34
CA ASN A 9 -77.31 44.31 -34.26
C ASN A 9 -77.25 43.83 -32.80
N LYS A 10 -78.02 42.82 -32.56
CA LYS A 10 -78.16 42.09 -31.30
C LYS A 10 -76.88 41.40 -30.95
N SER A 11 -76.47 41.50 -29.67
CA SER A 11 -75.45 40.70 -29.05
C SER A 11 -75.87 39.21 -28.94
N PRO A 12 -75.03 38.26 -29.27
CA PRO A 12 -75.23 36.88 -28.85
C PRO A 12 -74.80 36.70 -27.39
N GLN A 13 -75.62 36.05 -26.62
CA GLN A 13 -75.39 35.62 -25.24
C GLN A 13 -74.11 34.77 -25.15
N GLY A 14 -73.29 35.06 -24.12
CA GLY A 14 -72.13 34.33 -23.76
C GLY A 14 -72.50 32.88 -23.34
N GLN A 15 -71.84 31.95 -23.96
CA GLN A 15 -71.69 30.62 -23.38
C GLN A 15 -70.47 30.64 -22.47
N ASP A 16 -70.72 30.61 -21.13
CA ASP A 16 -69.69 30.30 -20.12
C ASP A 16 -69.14 28.89 -20.34
N ILE A 17 -67.93 28.80 -20.92
CA ILE A 17 -67.18 27.57 -20.96
C ILE A 17 -66.48 27.45 -19.60
N ASN A 18 -67.09 26.68 -18.67
CA ASN A 18 -66.50 26.24 -17.44
C ASN A 18 -65.31 25.29 -17.74
N LEU A 19 -64.13 25.83 -17.88
CA LEU A 19 -62.88 25.09 -18.01
C LEU A 19 -61.86 25.49 -16.90
N PRO A 20 -62.08 25.09 -15.63
CA PRO A 20 -60.94 24.94 -14.75
C PRO A 20 -60.94 23.70 -13.87
N LEU A 21 -61.92 22.84 -13.80
CA LEU A 21 -61.93 21.70 -12.87
C LEU A 21 -61.11 20.48 -13.32
N CYS A 22 -60.91 20.32 -14.63
CA CYS A 22 -60.19 19.15 -15.17
C CYS A 22 -58.66 19.26 -15.00
N PHE A 23 -58.09 20.45 -15.12
CA PHE A 23 -56.63 20.68 -14.95
C PHE A 23 -56.18 20.54 -13.51
N TYR A 24 -56.98 20.91 -12.54
CA TYR A 24 -56.66 20.83 -11.11
C TYR A 24 -56.74 19.38 -10.59
N CYS A 25 -57.72 18.62 -11.07
CA CYS A 25 -57.83 17.17 -10.75
C CYS A 25 -56.72 16.33 -11.40
N TYR A 26 -56.32 16.65 -12.65
CA TYR A 26 -55.23 15.96 -13.34
C TYR A 26 -53.88 16.19 -12.66
N ASN A 27 -53.60 17.46 -12.26
CA ASN A 27 -52.35 17.79 -11.54
C ASN A 27 -52.28 17.16 -10.15
N ARG A 28 -53.40 17.04 -9.45
CA ARG A 28 -53.45 16.40 -8.11
C ARG A 28 -53.28 14.89 -8.18
N SER A 29 -53.84 14.23 -9.20
CA SER A 29 -53.67 12.81 -9.45
C SER A 29 -52.22 12.47 -9.81
N MET A 30 -51.59 13.21 -10.73
CA MET A 30 -50.17 13.03 -11.09
C MET A 30 -49.27 13.26 -9.87
N ARG A 31 -49.49 14.28 -9.07
CA ARG A 31 -48.72 14.56 -7.87
C ARG A 31 -48.81 13.44 -6.84
N ASN A 32 -50.00 12.86 -6.64
CA ASN A 32 -50.20 11.75 -5.73
C ASN A 32 -49.53 10.45 -6.27
N THR A 33 -49.58 10.20 -7.57
CA THR A 33 -48.92 9.09 -8.22
C THR A 33 -47.41 9.21 -8.11
N VAL A 34 -46.82 10.37 -8.39
CA VAL A 34 -45.39 10.66 -8.23
C VAL A 34 -44.97 10.49 -6.77
N LEU A 35 -45.75 11.03 -5.82
CA LEU A 35 -45.48 10.88 -4.40
C LEU A 35 -45.53 9.40 -3.96
N SER A 36 -46.49 8.61 -4.43
CA SER A 36 -46.59 7.18 -4.12
C SER A 36 -45.40 6.39 -4.70
N ILE A 37 -44.97 6.74 -5.92
CA ILE A 37 -43.77 6.15 -6.54
C ILE A 37 -42.52 6.50 -5.72
N LEU A 38 -42.34 7.74 -5.29
CA LEU A 38 -41.21 8.17 -4.48
C LEU A 38 -41.18 7.48 -3.11
N ILE A 39 -42.37 7.33 -2.47
CA ILE A 39 -42.50 6.60 -1.20
C ILE A 39 -42.17 5.12 -1.42
N GLY A 40 -42.68 4.51 -2.49
CA GLY A 40 -42.38 3.12 -2.84
C GLY A 40 -40.89 2.87 -3.10
N VAL A 41 -40.26 3.76 -3.86
CA VAL A 41 -38.80 3.73 -4.12
C VAL A 41 -38.02 3.91 -2.81
N GLY A 42 -38.42 4.87 -1.97
CA GLY A 42 -37.80 5.11 -0.66
C GLY A 42 -37.89 3.88 0.26
N ALA A 43 -39.06 3.21 0.30
CA ALA A 43 -39.25 1.98 1.07
C ALA A 43 -38.39 0.83 0.54
N LEU A 44 -38.26 0.67 -0.78
CA LEU A 44 -37.38 -0.34 -1.39
C LEU A 44 -35.90 -0.05 -1.09
N VAL A 45 -35.47 1.20 -1.12
CA VAL A 45 -34.10 1.60 -0.75
C VAL A 45 -33.81 1.27 0.72
N LEU A 46 -34.73 1.60 1.63
CA LEU A 46 -34.59 1.29 3.05
C LEU A 46 -34.55 -0.23 3.30
N LEU A 47 -35.39 -0.99 2.58
CA LEU A 47 -35.36 -2.44 2.65
C LEU A 47 -34.02 -3.00 2.14
N ALA A 48 -33.54 -2.51 1.01
CA ALA A 48 -32.24 -2.90 0.46
C ALA A 48 -31.07 -2.61 1.43
N ILE A 49 -31.08 -1.42 2.08
CA ILE A 49 -30.13 -1.07 3.12
C ILE A 49 -30.24 -2.02 4.31
N GLY A 50 -31.46 -2.35 4.76
CA GLY A 50 -31.67 -3.30 5.85
C GLY A 50 -31.14 -4.70 5.53
N VAL A 51 -31.42 -5.19 4.33
CA VAL A 51 -30.92 -6.50 3.84
C VAL A 51 -29.39 -6.48 3.71
N TYR A 52 -28.82 -5.40 3.18
CA TYR A 52 -27.37 -5.25 3.05
C TYR A 52 -26.63 -5.29 4.39
N ASN A 53 -27.24 -4.78 5.46
CA ASN A 53 -26.63 -4.80 6.81
C ASN A 53 -26.72 -6.16 7.52
N ILE A 54 -27.37 -7.18 6.93
CA ILE A 54 -27.31 -8.54 7.46
C ILE A 54 -25.89 -9.08 7.26
N PRO A 55 -25.14 -9.49 8.32
CA PRO A 55 -23.71 -9.84 8.22
C PRO A 55 -23.39 -10.87 7.13
N ALA A 56 -24.20 -11.90 6.98
CA ALA A 56 -24.01 -12.95 5.96
C ALA A 56 -24.22 -12.44 4.52
N ILE A 57 -24.98 -11.39 4.32
CA ILE A 57 -25.21 -10.76 3.02
C ILE A 57 -24.15 -9.70 2.78
N HIS A 58 -23.83 -8.91 3.81
CA HIS A 58 -22.81 -7.88 3.76
C HIS A 58 -21.46 -8.47 3.31
N SER A 59 -20.99 -9.52 3.96
CA SER A 59 -19.71 -10.17 3.62
C SER A 59 -19.63 -10.67 2.18
N ARG A 60 -20.76 -10.97 1.54
CA ARG A 60 -20.82 -11.45 0.15
C ARG A 60 -21.00 -10.34 -0.89
N LEU A 61 -21.54 -9.20 -0.50
CA LEU A 61 -21.90 -8.13 -1.43
C LEU A 61 -20.99 -6.90 -1.30
N ALA A 62 -20.38 -6.66 -0.15
CA ALA A 62 -19.60 -5.45 0.11
C ALA A 62 -18.53 -5.20 -0.96
N TRP A 63 -17.74 -6.22 -1.29
CA TRP A 63 -16.71 -6.14 -2.30
C TRP A 63 -17.24 -5.84 -3.71
N ARG A 64 -18.43 -6.38 -4.06
CA ARG A 64 -19.05 -6.13 -5.38
C ARG A 64 -19.55 -4.70 -5.49
N ILE A 65 -20.10 -4.15 -4.41
CA ILE A 65 -20.58 -2.77 -4.37
C ILE A 65 -19.39 -1.81 -4.41
N ASP A 66 -18.32 -2.11 -3.67
CA ASP A 66 -17.11 -1.28 -3.72
C ASP A 66 -16.43 -1.34 -5.09
N ASN A 67 -16.35 -2.52 -5.70
CA ASN A 67 -15.85 -2.67 -7.06
C ASN A 67 -16.64 -1.83 -8.07
N LEU A 68 -17.99 -1.87 -7.98
CA LEU A 68 -18.84 -1.03 -8.83
C LEU A 68 -18.58 0.46 -8.57
N ARG A 69 -18.53 0.87 -7.32
CA ARG A 69 -18.24 2.26 -6.91
C ARG A 69 -16.87 2.71 -7.41
N THR A 70 -15.85 1.87 -7.22
CA THR A 70 -14.48 2.14 -7.70
C THR A 70 -14.44 2.21 -9.22
N GLY A 71 -15.12 1.29 -9.91
CA GLY A 71 -15.22 1.31 -11.37
C GLY A 71 -15.87 2.59 -11.91
N ILE A 72 -16.94 3.04 -11.28
CA ILE A 72 -17.59 4.31 -11.63
C ILE A 72 -16.64 5.50 -11.35
N LYS A 73 -15.99 5.53 -10.19
CA LYS A 73 -15.02 6.58 -9.86
C LYS A 73 -13.88 6.62 -10.88
N TYR A 74 -13.24 5.47 -11.15
CA TYR A 74 -12.09 5.39 -12.05
C TYR A 74 -12.46 5.66 -13.52
N TYR A 75 -13.71 5.46 -13.90
CA TYR A 75 -14.18 5.84 -15.23
C TYR A 75 -14.18 7.38 -15.43
N PHE A 76 -14.61 8.14 -14.41
CA PHE A 76 -14.66 9.60 -14.48
C PHE A 76 -13.35 10.25 -14.02
N ASP A 77 -12.61 9.61 -13.14
CA ASP A 77 -11.43 10.15 -12.45
C ASP A 77 -10.39 9.04 -12.26
N PRO A 78 -9.64 8.73 -13.32
CA PRO A 78 -8.63 7.67 -13.30
C PRO A 78 -7.53 7.93 -12.28
N PRO A 79 -7.18 6.96 -11.41
CA PRO A 79 -6.22 7.15 -10.33
C PRO A 79 -4.79 7.42 -10.82
N GLU A 80 -4.43 6.98 -12.01
CA GLU A 80 -3.14 7.22 -12.65
C GLU A 80 -2.92 8.70 -12.99
N LYS A 81 -3.97 9.52 -13.02
CA LYS A 81 -3.89 10.98 -13.18
C LYS A 81 -3.60 11.72 -11.86
N ALA A 82 -3.74 11.04 -10.74
CA ALA A 82 -3.40 11.61 -9.43
C ALA A 82 -1.88 11.60 -9.25
N ILE A 83 -1.21 12.64 -9.72
CA ILE A 83 0.26 12.75 -9.69
C ILE A 83 0.65 13.72 -8.58
N PHE A 84 1.39 13.21 -7.60
CA PHE A 84 2.05 14.03 -6.61
C PHE A 84 3.33 14.63 -7.19
N GLN A 85 3.51 15.94 -7.00
CA GLN A 85 4.76 16.63 -7.31
C GLN A 85 5.22 17.37 -6.05
N PRO A 86 6.41 17.05 -5.53
CA PRO A 86 6.95 17.74 -4.36
C PRO A 86 7.08 19.25 -4.62
N THR A 87 6.72 20.03 -3.60
CA THR A 87 6.95 21.49 -3.60
C THR A 87 8.41 21.78 -3.27
N GLU A 88 8.96 22.89 -3.71
CA GLU A 88 10.31 23.36 -3.37
C GLU A 88 11.51 22.56 -3.92
N GLN A 89 11.31 21.68 -4.90
CA GLN A 89 12.40 20.89 -5.51
C GLN A 89 13.62 21.73 -5.95
N ALA A 90 13.40 22.95 -6.43
CA ALA A 90 14.49 23.82 -6.92
C ALA A 90 15.37 24.35 -5.77
N LEU A 91 14.77 24.77 -4.66
CA LEU A 91 15.48 25.36 -3.53
C LEU A 91 16.29 24.31 -2.77
N ILE A 92 15.68 23.16 -2.49
CA ILE A 92 16.35 22.06 -1.79
C ILE A 92 17.49 21.48 -2.61
N LYS A 93 17.30 21.25 -3.92
CA LYS A 93 18.39 20.81 -4.82
C LYS A 93 19.58 21.77 -4.79
N THR A 94 19.33 23.07 -4.69
CA THR A 94 20.38 24.08 -4.63
C THR A 94 21.10 24.07 -3.29
N ILE A 95 20.39 24.00 -2.18
CA ILE A 95 20.94 23.93 -0.81
C ILE A 95 21.75 22.66 -0.63
N VAL A 96 21.19 21.52 -1.03
CA VAL A 96 21.85 20.21 -0.89
C VAL A 96 23.09 20.13 -1.77
N ARG A 97 23.05 20.58 -3.03
CA ARG A 97 24.26 20.66 -3.86
C ARG A 97 25.32 21.50 -3.23
N ALA A 98 24.96 22.67 -2.68
CA ALA A 98 25.91 23.55 -2.01
C ALA A 98 26.51 22.88 -0.75
N THR A 99 25.71 22.18 0.03
CA THR A 99 26.14 21.43 1.24
C THR A 99 27.05 20.27 0.87
N MET A 100 26.66 19.44 -0.11
CA MET A 100 27.48 18.33 -0.60
C MET A 100 28.81 18.79 -1.22
N GLN A 101 28.80 19.89 -1.98
CA GLN A 101 30.01 20.46 -2.51
C GLN A 101 30.93 21.04 -1.40
N ALA A 102 30.37 21.58 -0.33
CA ALA A 102 31.14 22.04 0.83
C ALA A 102 31.76 20.82 1.60
N TYR A 103 31.06 19.73 1.72
CA TYR A 103 31.55 18.49 2.35
C TYR A 103 32.66 17.82 1.53
N GLN A 104 32.58 17.82 0.20
CA GLN A 104 33.57 17.23 -0.69
C GLN A 104 34.86 18.04 -0.78
N LYS A 105 34.86 19.33 -0.37
CA LYS A 105 36.01 20.23 -0.44
C LYS A 105 36.95 20.17 0.76
N THR A 106 36.72 19.27 1.73
CA THR A 106 37.64 19.10 2.86
C THR A 106 38.30 17.71 2.83
N PRO A 107 39.32 17.46 2.01
CA PRO A 107 40.13 16.28 2.19
C PRO A 107 41.06 16.50 3.38
N THR A 108 40.63 16.09 4.57
CA THR A 108 41.57 15.94 5.68
C THR A 108 42.41 14.69 5.41
N SER A 109 43.53 14.85 4.73
CA SER A 109 44.51 13.78 4.66
C SER A 109 45.13 13.59 6.03
N ILE A 110 44.64 12.59 6.77
CA ILE A 110 45.34 12.06 7.93
C ILE A 110 46.50 11.22 7.38
N PRO A 111 47.79 11.53 7.68
CA PRO A 111 48.86 10.66 7.27
C PRO A 111 48.71 9.31 8.00
N VAL A 112 48.33 8.29 7.25
CA VAL A 112 48.33 6.92 7.74
C VAL A 112 49.76 6.46 7.83
N THR A 113 50.35 6.49 9.02
CA THR A 113 51.58 5.79 9.30
C THR A 113 51.32 4.29 9.17
N ALA A 114 51.80 3.70 8.08
CA ALA A 114 51.62 2.27 7.83
C ALA A 114 52.40 1.42 8.87
N THR A 115 51.73 1.09 9.97
CA THR A 115 52.22 0.05 10.88
C THR A 115 51.83 -1.29 10.23
N ARG A 116 52.86 -2.03 9.77
CA ARG A 116 52.67 -3.37 9.19
C ARG A 116 52.00 -4.29 10.24
N PRO A 117 50.80 -4.82 9.97
CA PRO A 117 50.17 -5.78 10.88
C PRO A 117 51.06 -7.03 10.99
N PRO A 118 51.11 -7.68 12.16
CA PRO A 118 51.73 -9.01 12.28
C PRO A 118 51.03 -9.97 11.32
N ALA A 119 51.83 -10.86 10.70
CA ALA A 119 51.28 -11.87 9.80
C ALA A 119 50.21 -12.70 10.51
N LEU A 120 48.96 -12.50 10.13
CA LEU A 120 47.85 -13.34 10.61
C LEU A 120 48.12 -14.78 10.12
N THR A 121 48.28 -15.70 11.04
CA THR A 121 48.23 -17.14 10.75
C THR A 121 46.92 -17.42 10.07
N ALA A 122 46.95 -17.96 8.87
CA ALA A 122 45.74 -18.30 8.12
C ALA A 122 44.89 -19.25 8.96
N THR A 123 43.80 -18.72 9.52
CA THR A 123 42.72 -19.55 10.07
C THR A 123 42.22 -20.42 8.91
N PRO A 124 42.07 -21.76 9.06
CA PRO A 124 41.55 -22.60 7.99
C PRO A 124 40.20 -22.04 7.56
N THR A 125 40.11 -21.54 6.32
CA THR A 125 38.87 -21.15 5.70
C THR A 125 38.03 -22.41 5.59
N ILE A 126 37.00 -22.54 6.41
CA ILE A 126 36.00 -23.60 6.26
C ILE A 126 35.35 -23.33 4.88
N THR A 127 35.64 -24.19 3.90
CA THR A 127 34.98 -24.15 2.61
C THR A 127 33.50 -24.39 2.86
N PRO A 128 32.59 -23.43 2.55
CA PRO A 128 31.18 -23.65 2.79
C PRO A 128 30.72 -24.87 1.99
N THR A 129 29.99 -25.76 2.63
CA THR A 129 29.36 -26.90 1.96
C THR A 129 28.44 -26.35 0.86
N PRO A 130 28.57 -26.80 -0.41
CA PRO A 130 27.67 -26.37 -1.46
C PRO A 130 26.22 -26.63 -1.09
N LEU A 131 25.35 -25.68 -1.40
CA LEU A 131 23.90 -25.85 -1.20
C LEU A 131 23.39 -26.97 -2.12
N PRO A 132 22.36 -27.74 -1.71
CA PRO A 132 21.67 -28.67 -2.61
C PRO A 132 21.19 -27.94 -3.87
N ALA A 133 21.25 -28.57 -5.05
CA ALA A 133 20.80 -27.99 -6.29
C ALA A 133 19.27 -27.81 -6.34
N GLN A 134 18.52 -28.49 -5.48
CA GLN A 134 17.07 -28.38 -5.37
C GLN A 134 16.65 -28.66 -3.93
N VAL A 135 15.71 -27.84 -3.44
CA VAL A 135 15.07 -28.02 -2.14
C VAL A 135 13.56 -27.79 -2.29
N THR A 136 12.78 -28.60 -1.60
CA THR A 136 11.34 -28.39 -1.39
C THR A 136 11.04 -28.69 0.08
N LEU A 137 10.57 -27.70 0.81
CA LEU A 137 10.20 -27.88 2.21
C LEU A 137 8.89 -28.67 2.31
N SER A 138 8.88 -29.64 3.20
CA SER A 138 7.68 -30.42 3.55
C SER A 138 6.93 -29.78 4.72
N GLY A 139 5.67 -30.13 4.89
CA GLY A 139 4.86 -29.63 6.03
C GLY A 139 4.20 -28.27 5.80
N VAL A 140 4.32 -27.70 4.60
CA VAL A 140 3.62 -26.49 4.24
C VAL A 140 2.13 -26.78 4.11
N ILE A 141 1.32 -26.07 4.89
CA ILE A 141 -0.14 -26.18 4.84
C ILE A 141 -0.66 -24.95 4.09
N TYR A 142 -0.98 -25.16 2.81
CA TYR A 142 -1.45 -24.08 1.94
C TYR A 142 -2.75 -23.45 2.40
N GLU A 143 -2.83 -22.14 2.30
CA GLU A 143 -4.04 -21.36 2.54
C GLU A 143 -4.17 -20.27 1.47
N ASP A 144 -5.31 -20.22 0.77
CA ASP A 144 -5.58 -19.18 -0.24
C ASP A 144 -6.18 -17.92 0.40
N GLN A 145 -6.28 -16.83 -0.36
CA GLN A 145 -6.94 -15.59 0.09
C GLN A 145 -8.37 -15.41 -0.45
N HIS A 146 -8.89 -16.34 -1.27
CA HIS A 146 -10.19 -16.19 -1.89
C HIS A 146 -11.33 -16.02 -0.87
N ASN A 147 -12.37 -15.31 -1.28
CA ASN A 147 -13.50 -14.90 -0.46
C ASN A 147 -13.15 -13.94 0.70
N ARG A 148 -11.94 -13.42 0.71
CA ARG A 148 -11.48 -12.33 1.56
C ARG A 148 -10.84 -11.25 0.70
N TRP A 149 -10.99 -10.01 1.11
CA TRP A 149 -10.51 -8.87 0.35
C TRP A 149 -9.11 -8.47 0.79
N ASN A 150 -8.16 -8.36 -0.20
CA ASN A 150 -6.77 -7.99 0.06
C ASN A 150 -6.12 -8.82 1.20
N TYR A 151 -6.36 -10.12 1.21
CA TYR A 151 -5.94 -11.04 2.29
C TYR A 151 -4.63 -11.78 1.99
N CYS A 152 -3.85 -11.32 1.00
CA CYS A 152 -2.56 -11.95 0.68
C CYS A 152 -1.60 -11.97 1.89
N GLY A 153 -1.55 -10.87 2.62
CA GLY A 153 -0.76 -10.77 3.85
C GLY A 153 -1.18 -11.83 4.89
N PRO A 154 -2.41 -11.76 5.42
CA PRO A 154 -2.87 -12.75 6.41
C PRO A 154 -2.75 -14.21 5.96
N ALA A 155 -3.01 -14.52 4.68
CA ALA A 155 -2.92 -15.90 4.18
C ALA A 155 -1.48 -16.41 4.10
N ASN A 156 -0.56 -15.61 3.56
CA ASN A 156 0.86 -16.00 3.50
C ASN A 156 1.49 -16.08 4.90
N PHE A 157 1.12 -15.15 5.78
CA PHE A 157 1.64 -15.14 7.13
C PHE A 157 1.09 -16.30 7.98
N SER A 158 -0.18 -16.70 7.79
CA SER A 158 -0.72 -17.89 8.45
C SER A 158 0.04 -19.16 8.04
N MET A 159 0.40 -19.29 6.76
CA MET A 159 1.25 -20.41 6.29
C MET A 159 2.60 -20.40 6.97
N ALA A 160 3.23 -19.22 7.15
CA ALA A 160 4.52 -19.09 7.82
C ALA A 160 4.45 -19.50 9.29
N LEU A 161 3.43 -19.10 10.03
CA LEU A 161 3.23 -19.49 11.42
C LEU A 161 2.86 -20.97 11.56
N ARG A 162 1.97 -21.49 10.70
CA ARG A 162 1.55 -22.91 10.70
C ARG A 162 2.67 -23.86 10.35
N PHE A 163 3.64 -23.43 9.54
CA PHE A 163 4.85 -24.22 9.27
C PHE A 163 5.60 -24.55 10.55
N TRP A 164 5.52 -23.70 11.56
CA TRP A 164 6.13 -23.87 12.88
C TRP A 164 5.17 -24.38 13.95
N GLY A 165 3.99 -24.89 13.55
CA GLY A 165 3.05 -25.56 14.46
C GLY A 165 2.00 -24.66 15.10
N TRP A 166 1.91 -23.37 14.72
CA TRP A 166 0.83 -22.51 15.17
C TRP A 166 -0.54 -23.05 14.66
N ASP A 167 -1.53 -23.12 15.55
CA ASP A 167 -2.85 -23.69 15.23
C ASP A 167 -3.90 -22.59 14.96
N GLY A 168 -3.64 -21.75 13.99
CA GLY A 168 -4.55 -20.71 13.53
C GLY A 168 -4.70 -20.70 12.03
N ASN A 169 -5.32 -19.66 11.51
CA ASN A 169 -5.51 -19.44 10.08
C ASN A 169 -5.52 -17.94 9.73
N ARG A 170 -5.61 -17.62 8.43
CA ARG A 170 -5.66 -16.25 7.92
C ARG A 170 -6.77 -15.40 8.57
N ASP A 171 -7.92 -15.97 8.93
CA ASP A 171 -9.03 -15.23 9.52
C ASP A 171 -8.76 -14.84 10.99
N VAL A 172 -7.96 -15.63 11.71
CA VAL A 172 -7.51 -15.29 13.07
C VAL A 172 -6.56 -14.11 13.02
N ILE A 173 -5.55 -14.16 12.15
CA ILE A 173 -4.59 -13.07 11.94
C ILE A 173 -5.30 -11.81 11.46
N GLY A 174 -6.14 -11.95 10.46
CA GLY A 174 -6.82 -10.83 9.82
C GLY A 174 -7.77 -10.05 10.74
N LYS A 175 -8.25 -10.63 11.83
CA LYS A 175 -9.04 -9.89 12.84
C LYS A 175 -8.22 -8.80 13.54
N THR A 176 -6.92 -9.01 13.67
CA THR A 176 -6.01 -8.06 14.31
C THR A 176 -5.39 -7.11 13.30
N VAL A 177 -4.70 -7.66 12.28
CA VAL A 177 -3.91 -6.85 11.34
C VAL A 177 -4.77 -6.24 10.22
N LYS A 178 -6.02 -6.63 10.10
CA LYS A 178 -6.94 -6.15 9.07
C LYS A 178 -8.38 -6.09 9.59
N PRO A 179 -8.65 -5.30 10.65
CA PRO A 179 -9.95 -5.24 11.29
C PRO A 179 -11.04 -4.66 10.39
N SER A 180 -10.67 -3.91 9.34
CA SER A 180 -11.59 -3.42 8.33
C SER A 180 -11.46 -4.22 7.03
N ASP A 181 -12.57 -4.71 6.51
CA ASP A 181 -12.60 -5.38 5.20
C ASP A 181 -12.14 -4.47 4.05
N LYS A 182 -12.22 -3.15 4.22
CA LYS A 182 -11.85 -2.16 3.21
C LYS A 182 -10.40 -1.75 3.21
N ASP A 183 -9.67 -2.10 4.24
CA ASP A 183 -8.24 -1.87 4.34
C ASP A 183 -7.52 -2.48 3.13
N LYS A 184 -6.54 -1.75 2.59
CA LYS A 184 -5.92 -2.10 1.30
C LYS A 184 -4.68 -2.96 1.44
N ASN A 185 -4.02 -2.91 2.60
CA ASN A 185 -2.77 -3.64 2.82
C ASN A 185 -2.61 -4.05 4.29
N VAL A 186 -1.65 -4.92 4.54
CA VAL A 186 -1.07 -5.20 5.85
C VAL A 186 0.41 -4.87 5.75
N MET A 187 0.88 -3.96 6.59
CA MET A 187 2.28 -3.56 6.59
C MET A 187 3.17 -4.66 7.16
N PRO A 188 4.40 -4.83 6.66
CA PRO A 188 5.30 -5.88 7.16
C PRO A 188 5.58 -5.84 8.67
N TYR A 189 5.59 -4.64 9.28
CA TYR A 189 5.81 -4.50 10.72
C TYR A 189 4.62 -5.02 11.55
N GLU A 190 3.39 -4.97 11.03
CA GLU A 190 2.19 -5.48 11.73
C GLU A 190 2.26 -6.99 11.95
N PHE A 191 2.99 -7.73 11.11
CA PHE A 191 3.27 -9.15 11.36
C PHE A 191 4.22 -9.35 12.54
N GLN A 192 5.21 -8.45 12.70
CA GLN A 192 6.12 -8.51 13.85
C GLN A 192 5.38 -8.19 15.15
N ASP A 193 4.52 -7.17 15.12
CA ASP A 193 3.69 -6.78 16.26
C ASP A 193 2.71 -7.92 16.62
N TYR A 194 2.06 -8.51 15.60
CA TYR A 194 1.19 -9.68 15.81
C TYR A 194 1.92 -10.85 16.50
N ILE A 195 3.13 -11.19 16.05
CA ILE A 195 3.96 -12.24 16.67
C ILE A 195 4.25 -11.88 18.14
N ALA A 196 4.75 -10.68 18.37
CA ALA A 196 5.15 -10.24 19.71
C ALA A 196 3.98 -10.32 20.72
N GLU A 197 2.77 -10.04 20.28
CA GLU A 197 1.58 -10.02 21.12
C GLU A 197 0.89 -11.39 21.25
N ASN A 198 0.88 -12.21 20.19
CA ASN A 198 0.00 -13.35 20.10
C ASN A 198 0.72 -14.71 19.99
N VAL A 199 2.00 -14.75 19.63
CA VAL A 199 2.77 -15.98 19.40
C VAL A 199 4.19 -15.87 19.99
N PRO A 200 4.30 -15.76 21.33
CA PRO A 200 5.58 -15.41 21.99
C PRO A 200 6.70 -16.43 21.84
N GLU A 201 6.40 -17.66 21.41
CA GLU A 201 7.40 -18.70 21.11
C GLU A 201 8.03 -18.56 19.72
N ILE A 202 7.52 -17.68 18.89
CA ILE A 202 7.99 -17.43 17.52
C ILE A 202 8.68 -16.07 17.45
N GLY A 203 9.82 -16.03 16.77
CA GLY A 203 10.53 -14.80 16.39
C GLY A 203 10.34 -14.47 14.92
N SER A 204 10.61 -13.21 14.56
CA SER A 204 10.66 -12.79 13.17
C SER A 204 11.76 -11.79 12.91
N ILE A 205 12.33 -11.85 11.71
CA ILE A 205 13.29 -10.86 11.21
C ILE A 205 12.77 -10.32 9.90
N LEU A 206 12.59 -9.01 9.85
CA LEU A 206 12.25 -8.23 8.65
C LEU A 206 13.50 -7.47 8.19
N ARG A 207 13.91 -7.65 6.93
CA ARG A 207 15.02 -6.91 6.32
C ARG A 207 14.74 -6.57 4.87
N MET A 208 15.50 -5.60 4.36
CA MET A 208 15.56 -5.24 2.94
C MET A 208 16.89 -5.70 2.32
N GLY A 209 16.98 -5.65 1.00
CA GLY A 209 18.23 -6.00 0.28
C GLY A 209 18.56 -7.47 0.28
N GLY A 210 17.55 -8.35 0.35
CA GLY A 210 17.75 -9.79 0.16
C GLY A 210 18.19 -10.13 -1.26
N ASP A 211 18.72 -11.34 -1.44
CA ASP A 211 19.03 -11.89 -2.76
C ASP A 211 18.62 -13.37 -2.83
N ILE A 212 18.65 -13.93 -4.03
CA ILE A 212 18.28 -15.34 -4.28
C ILE A 212 19.18 -16.31 -3.49
N ASP A 213 20.47 -15.99 -3.33
CA ASP A 213 21.40 -16.86 -2.63
C ASP A 213 21.12 -16.88 -1.11
N LEU A 214 20.71 -15.74 -0.54
CA LEU A 214 20.25 -15.70 0.84
C LEU A 214 18.97 -16.54 1.01
N VAL A 215 18.00 -16.40 0.11
CA VAL A 215 16.75 -17.19 0.14
C VAL A 215 17.06 -18.67 0.05
N LYS A 216 17.92 -19.10 -0.88
CA LYS A 216 18.34 -20.49 -1.03
C LYS A 216 19.01 -21.03 0.24
N ARG A 217 19.89 -20.25 0.86
CA ARG A 217 20.57 -20.60 2.10
C ARG A 217 19.59 -20.82 3.24
N LEU A 218 18.63 -19.93 3.42
CA LEU A 218 17.57 -20.05 4.44
C LEU A 218 16.68 -21.27 4.17
N VAL A 219 16.19 -21.42 2.95
CA VAL A 219 15.32 -22.54 2.56
C VAL A 219 16.04 -23.88 2.67
N SER A 220 17.33 -23.97 2.32
CA SER A 220 18.15 -25.18 2.47
C SER A 220 18.29 -25.62 3.91
N ALA A 221 18.26 -24.69 4.85
CA ALA A 221 18.33 -24.95 6.28
C ALA A 221 16.93 -25.18 6.92
N GLY A 222 15.88 -25.20 6.10
CA GLY A 222 14.52 -25.46 6.58
C GLY A 222 13.77 -24.22 7.05
N PHE A 223 14.21 -23.01 6.66
CA PHE A 223 13.52 -21.75 6.95
C PHE A 223 12.85 -21.21 5.69
N PRO A 224 11.53 -21.34 5.58
CA PRO A 224 10.81 -20.69 4.50
C PRO A 224 10.85 -19.17 4.64
N VAL A 225 10.76 -18.46 3.53
CA VAL A 225 10.91 -17.00 3.48
C VAL A 225 9.62 -16.36 2.98
N LEU A 226 9.10 -15.40 3.74
CA LEU A 226 7.99 -14.55 3.31
C LEU A 226 8.57 -13.32 2.62
N THR A 227 8.02 -12.95 1.47
CA THR A 227 8.43 -11.77 0.70
C THR A 227 7.23 -10.97 0.26
N GLU A 228 7.44 -9.69 -0.02
CA GLU A 228 6.47 -8.85 -0.71
C GLU A 228 7.06 -8.42 -2.05
N LYS A 229 6.28 -8.51 -3.12
CA LYS A 229 6.71 -8.13 -4.46
C LYS A 229 5.59 -7.45 -5.24
N GLY A 230 5.98 -6.64 -6.22
CA GLY A 230 5.05 -6.06 -7.16
C GLY A 230 4.80 -6.96 -8.36
N TYR A 231 3.63 -6.81 -8.95
CA TYR A 231 3.28 -7.42 -10.23
C TYR A 231 2.22 -6.59 -10.95
N TYR A 232 2.07 -6.82 -12.25
CA TYR A 232 1.07 -6.17 -13.05
C TYR A 232 -0.06 -7.13 -13.36
N GLU A 233 -1.28 -6.69 -13.10
CA GLU A 233 -2.48 -7.47 -13.33
C GLU A 233 -3.64 -6.62 -13.82
N ARG A 234 -4.57 -7.25 -14.53
CA ARG A 234 -5.84 -6.63 -14.86
C ARG A 234 -6.75 -6.65 -13.65
N ASP A 235 -7.15 -5.47 -13.21
CA ASP A 235 -8.15 -5.35 -12.16
C ASP A 235 -9.56 -5.74 -12.69
N TYR A 236 -10.55 -5.72 -11.80
CA TYR A 236 -11.94 -6.05 -12.15
C TYR A 236 -12.56 -5.09 -13.20
N THR A 237 -11.97 -3.95 -13.48
CA THR A 237 -12.37 -3.04 -14.57
C THR A 237 -11.76 -3.43 -15.91
N GLY A 238 -10.86 -4.40 -15.93
CA GLY A 238 -10.09 -4.83 -17.08
C GLY A 238 -8.86 -3.99 -17.35
N LYS A 239 -8.56 -2.99 -16.52
CA LYS A 239 -7.35 -2.17 -16.64
C LYS A 239 -6.16 -2.90 -16.05
N MET A 240 -5.02 -2.80 -16.72
CA MET A 240 -3.74 -3.28 -16.20
C MET A 240 -3.28 -2.32 -15.09
N GLY A 241 -2.92 -2.84 -13.93
CA GLY A 241 -2.43 -2.04 -12.83
C GLY A 241 -1.32 -2.74 -12.05
N TRP A 242 -0.43 -1.96 -11.45
CA TRP A 242 0.57 -2.48 -10.52
C TRP A 242 -0.04 -2.72 -9.14
N MET A 243 0.31 -3.85 -8.53
CA MET A 243 -0.15 -4.25 -7.19
C MET A 243 0.98 -4.90 -6.39
N GLY A 244 0.96 -4.72 -5.06
CA GLY A 244 1.78 -5.46 -4.12
C GLY A 244 1.16 -6.81 -3.75
N HIS A 245 1.99 -7.80 -3.51
CA HIS A 245 1.53 -9.14 -3.15
C HIS A 245 2.57 -9.87 -2.30
N TYR A 246 2.12 -10.45 -1.19
CA TYR A 246 2.93 -11.35 -0.39
C TYR A 246 3.03 -12.73 -1.04
N GLN A 247 4.21 -13.34 -0.96
CA GLN A 247 4.45 -14.71 -1.38
C GLN A 247 5.31 -15.45 -0.37
N PHE A 248 5.03 -16.72 -0.16
CA PHE A 248 5.74 -17.58 0.78
C PHE A 248 6.62 -18.56 0.03
N ILE A 249 7.95 -18.39 0.11
CA ILE A 249 8.96 -19.19 -0.60
C ILE A 249 9.27 -20.44 0.21
N THR A 250 9.06 -21.59 -0.39
CA THR A 250 9.20 -22.89 0.27
C THR A 250 10.12 -23.86 -0.46
N GLY A 251 10.80 -23.40 -1.51
CA GLY A 251 11.76 -24.21 -2.25
C GLY A 251 12.44 -23.46 -3.38
N TYR A 252 13.38 -24.13 -4.02
CA TYR A 252 14.05 -23.68 -5.23
C TYR A 252 14.59 -24.85 -6.06
N ASP A 253 14.93 -24.56 -7.30
CA ASP A 253 15.49 -25.51 -8.25
C ASP A 253 16.52 -24.78 -9.14
N ASP A 254 17.81 -24.95 -8.88
CA ASP A 254 18.89 -24.29 -9.61
C ASP A 254 19.03 -24.79 -11.05
N LYS A 255 18.63 -26.03 -11.33
CA LYS A 255 18.67 -26.55 -12.71
C LYS A 255 17.72 -25.77 -13.63
N ASN A 256 16.58 -25.36 -13.10
CA ASN A 256 15.56 -24.63 -13.82
C ASN A 256 15.54 -23.13 -13.48
N GLU A 257 16.44 -22.67 -12.62
CA GLU A 257 16.54 -21.30 -12.13
C GLU A 257 15.18 -20.77 -11.62
N THR A 258 14.50 -21.58 -10.78
CA THR A 258 13.16 -21.24 -10.26
C THR A 258 13.09 -21.29 -8.73
N LEU A 259 12.30 -20.35 -8.15
CA LEU A 259 11.77 -20.50 -6.79
C LEU A 259 10.47 -21.29 -6.81
N LEU A 260 10.21 -22.02 -5.72
CA LEU A 260 8.92 -22.62 -5.42
C LEU A 260 8.21 -21.76 -4.39
N VAL A 261 7.09 -21.17 -4.79
CA VAL A 261 6.33 -20.23 -3.97
C VAL A 261 4.92 -20.73 -3.72
N GLN A 262 4.36 -20.32 -2.59
CA GLN A 262 2.93 -20.47 -2.32
C GLN A 262 2.27 -19.14 -2.71
N ASP A 263 1.54 -19.14 -3.80
CA ASP A 263 0.75 -17.99 -4.25
C ASP A 263 -0.68 -18.14 -3.76
N THR A 264 -1.18 -17.13 -3.05
CA THR A 264 -2.47 -17.21 -2.38
C THR A 264 -3.64 -16.80 -3.25
N TYR A 265 -3.38 -16.32 -4.48
CA TYR A 265 -4.43 -15.75 -5.33
C TYR A 265 -4.52 -16.39 -6.72
N HIS A 266 -3.46 -16.37 -7.53
CA HIS A 266 -3.49 -16.77 -8.94
C HIS A 266 -3.02 -18.19 -9.20
N ASP A 267 -1.77 -18.43 -8.80
CA ASP A 267 -1.02 -19.60 -9.26
C ASP A 267 -1.14 -20.78 -8.28
N GLY A 268 -1.69 -20.51 -7.09
CA GLY A 268 -1.98 -21.54 -6.08
C GLY A 268 -0.73 -22.12 -5.42
N PRO A 269 -0.84 -23.33 -4.85
CA PRO A 269 0.27 -23.95 -4.13
C PRO A 269 1.38 -24.42 -5.09
N ASN A 270 2.62 -24.28 -4.61
CA ASN A 270 3.81 -24.81 -5.30
C ASN A 270 4.05 -24.26 -6.71
N PHE A 271 3.71 -23.00 -6.92
CA PHE A 271 4.00 -22.30 -8.16
C PHE A 271 5.49 -22.11 -8.36
N ARG A 272 5.99 -22.34 -9.58
CA ARG A 272 7.39 -22.12 -9.94
C ARG A 272 7.54 -20.82 -10.70
N ILE A 273 8.37 -19.92 -10.16
CA ILE A 273 8.69 -18.64 -10.79
C ILE A 273 10.18 -18.53 -11.07
N ALA A 274 10.56 -18.12 -12.27
CA ALA A 274 11.97 -17.91 -12.62
C ALA A 274 12.62 -16.85 -11.71
N TYR A 275 13.89 -17.04 -11.35
CA TYR A 275 14.64 -16.13 -10.49
C TYR A 275 14.63 -14.70 -11.02
N GLU A 276 14.86 -14.52 -12.32
CA GLU A 276 14.83 -13.21 -12.98
C GLU A 276 13.45 -12.54 -12.81
N LYS A 277 12.38 -13.26 -13.14
CA LYS A 277 11.02 -12.73 -13.04
C LYS A 277 10.58 -12.43 -11.60
N PHE A 278 11.06 -13.22 -10.65
CA PHE A 278 10.84 -12.95 -9.23
C PHE A 278 11.56 -11.66 -8.81
N ASN A 279 12.84 -11.51 -9.18
CA ASN A 279 13.64 -10.33 -8.85
C ASN A 279 13.07 -9.04 -9.42
N GLU A 280 12.52 -9.05 -10.66
CA GLU A 280 11.86 -7.88 -11.24
C GLU A 280 10.73 -7.36 -10.33
N GLY A 281 9.85 -8.25 -9.87
CA GLY A 281 8.77 -7.88 -8.95
C GLY A 281 9.28 -7.51 -7.55
N TRP A 282 10.27 -8.26 -7.05
CA TRP A 282 10.83 -8.10 -5.70
C TRP A 282 11.56 -6.76 -5.53
N ARG A 283 12.21 -6.26 -6.57
CA ARG A 283 12.81 -4.92 -6.64
C ARG A 283 11.84 -3.84 -6.18
N SER A 284 10.57 -3.88 -6.60
CA SER A 284 9.60 -2.85 -6.26
C SER A 284 9.26 -2.74 -4.77
N PHE A 285 9.67 -3.74 -3.97
CA PHE A 285 9.62 -3.75 -2.52
C PHE A 285 11.02 -3.82 -1.88
N ASN A 286 12.02 -3.26 -2.56
CA ASN A 286 13.38 -3.13 -2.03
C ASN A 286 13.98 -4.47 -1.57
N TYR A 287 13.62 -5.56 -2.24
CA TYR A 287 14.07 -6.92 -1.89
C TYR A 287 13.77 -7.30 -0.44
N LEU A 288 12.58 -6.88 0.04
CA LEU A 288 12.09 -7.15 1.39
C LEU A 288 11.90 -8.65 1.61
N PHE A 289 12.40 -9.14 2.76
CA PHE A 289 12.14 -10.50 3.20
C PHE A 289 11.85 -10.57 4.70
N ILE A 290 11.04 -11.54 5.08
CA ILE A 290 10.70 -11.85 6.46
C ILE A 290 11.00 -13.33 6.69
N VAL A 291 11.74 -13.63 7.76
CA VAL A 291 11.97 -14.98 8.24
C VAL A 291 11.25 -15.13 9.56
N VAL A 292 10.36 -16.12 9.64
CA VAL A 292 9.64 -16.51 10.86
C VAL A 292 10.26 -17.78 11.39
N TYR A 293 10.54 -17.85 12.67
CA TYR A 293 11.28 -18.97 13.26
C TYR A 293 10.94 -19.20 14.74
N PRO A 294 10.99 -20.46 15.25
CA PRO A 294 10.92 -20.72 16.68
C PRO A 294 12.14 -20.12 17.41
N PHE A 295 11.96 -19.52 18.58
CA PHE A 295 13.05 -18.87 19.31
C PHE A 295 14.22 -19.81 19.63
N GLU A 296 13.98 -21.11 19.81
CA GLU A 296 15.06 -22.09 20.00
C GLU A 296 16.00 -22.21 18.78
N ARG A 297 15.57 -21.76 17.59
CA ARG A 297 16.37 -21.74 16.35
C ARG A 297 16.94 -20.36 16.00
N GLU A 298 16.82 -19.36 16.88
CA GLU A 298 17.27 -17.99 16.60
C GLU A 298 18.76 -17.93 16.25
N SER A 299 19.61 -18.61 17.01
CA SER A 299 21.06 -18.60 16.74
C SER A 299 21.41 -19.18 15.36
N GLU A 300 20.66 -20.18 14.90
CA GLU A 300 20.83 -20.77 13.57
C GLU A 300 20.41 -19.76 12.48
N VAL A 301 19.27 -19.11 12.62
CA VAL A 301 18.79 -18.07 11.69
C VAL A 301 19.78 -16.93 11.60
N MET A 302 20.28 -16.44 12.75
CA MET A 302 21.28 -15.36 12.78
C MET A 302 22.57 -15.75 12.07
N ALA A 303 23.03 -16.98 12.23
CA ALA A 303 24.20 -17.50 11.53
C ALA A 303 23.97 -17.59 10.01
N LEU A 304 22.78 -18.03 9.58
CA LEU A 304 22.40 -18.12 8.16
C LEU A 304 22.24 -16.73 7.52
N LEU A 305 21.71 -15.79 8.24
CA LEU A 305 21.60 -14.40 7.79
C LEU A 305 22.98 -13.76 7.62
N GLY A 306 23.97 -14.14 8.45
CA GLY A 306 25.29 -13.52 8.40
C GLY A 306 25.19 -12.00 8.59
N SER A 307 25.69 -11.22 7.64
CA SER A 307 25.67 -9.75 7.73
C SER A 307 24.24 -9.16 7.75
N TRP A 308 23.24 -9.81 7.15
CA TRP A 308 21.84 -9.36 7.21
C TRP A 308 21.22 -9.46 8.61
N SER A 309 21.86 -10.13 9.57
CA SER A 309 21.44 -10.10 10.97
C SER A 309 21.50 -8.68 11.56
N ASN A 310 22.44 -7.84 11.08
CA ASN A 310 22.53 -6.43 11.43
C ASN A 310 21.63 -5.58 10.52
N ALA A 311 20.68 -4.86 11.12
CA ALA A 311 19.68 -4.08 10.39
C ALA A 311 20.30 -2.91 9.61
N ASP A 312 21.29 -2.21 10.20
CA ASP A 312 21.96 -1.08 9.53
C ASP A 312 22.80 -1.55 8.34
N TRP A 313 23.48 -2.70 8.50
CA TRP A 313 24.21 -3.30 7.38
C TRP A 313 23.25 -3.69 6.24
N ALA A 314 22.14 -4.33 6.56
CA ALA A 314 21.12 -4.71 5.55
C ALA A 314 20.58 -3.50 4.80
N ALA A 315 20.25 -2.40 5.50
CA ALA A 315 19.80 -1.16 4.90
C ALA A 315 20.88 -0.52 4.01
N ARG A 316 22.16 -0.53 4.42
CA ARG A 316 23.27 -0.03 3.58
C ARG A 316 23.48 -0.92 2.36
N ARG A 317 23.39 -2.23 2.51
CA ARG A 317 23.46 -3.17 1.39
C ARG A 317 22.32 -2.94 0.39
N ALA A 318 21.09 -2.76 0.87
CA ALA A 318 19.94 -2.45 0.04
C ALA A 318 20.13 -1.10 -0.68
N LEU A 319 20.70 -0.10 0.00
CA LEU A 319 21.03 1.19 -0.59
C LEU A 319 22.07 1.07 -1.72
N GLU A 320 23.11 0.27 -1.52
CA GLU A 320 24.13 -0.03 -2.54
C GLU A 320 23.49 -0.68 -3.78
N VAL A 321 22.64 -1.69 -3.58
CA VAL A 321 21.91 -2.37 -4.68
C VAL A 321 21.07 -1.36 -5.44
N ALA A 322 20.19 -0.62 -4.76
CA ALA A 322 19.32 0.35 -5.40
C ALA A 322 20.10 1.46 -6.14
N THR A 323 21.23 1.90 -5.58
CA THR A 323 22.10 2.90 -6.21
C THR A 323 22.75 2.36 -7.49
N SER A 324 23.22 1.11 -7.48
CA SER A 324 23.78 0.48 -8.68
C SER A 324 22.75 0.27 -9.78
N GLU A 325 21.51 -0.01 -9.42
CA GLU A 325 20.39 -0.20 -10.35
C GLU A 325 20.01 1.07 -11.10
N VAL A 326 20.18 2.25 -10.51
CA VAL A 326 19.87 3.54 -11.14
C VAL A 326 20.68 3.77 -12.44
N GLU A 327 21.86 3.20 -12.56
CA GLU A 327 22.73 3.38 -13.71
C GLU A 327 22.24 2.64 -14.96
N SER A 328 21.43 1.58 -14.81
CA SER A 328 21.04 0.68 -15.88
C SER A 328 19.55 0.60 -16.15
N LEU A 329 18.72 0.98 -15.17
CA LEU A 329 17.26 0.85 -15.26
C LEU A 329 16.60 2.06 -15.93
N THR A 330 15.38 1.83 -16.45
CA THR A 330 14.55 2.86 -17.08
C THR A 330 13.07 2.68 -16.68
N GLY A 331 12.24 3.69 -16.94
CA GLY A 331 10.80 3.59 -16.71
C GLY A 331 10.44 3.32 -15.25
N ASN A 332 9.52 2.38 -15.04
CA ASN A 332 9.06 2.00 -13.69
C ASN A 332 10.18 1.41 -12.83
N ASP A 333 11.07 0.62 -13.41
CA ASP A 333 12.16 0.03 -12.65
C ASP A 333 13.12 1.09 -12.11
N LEU A 334 13.40 2.14 -12.88
CA LEU A 334 14.16 3.28 -12.41
C LEU A 334 13.42 4.07 -11.32
N PHE A 335 12.10 4.22 -11.45
CA PHE A 335 11.27 4.82 -10.39
C PHE A 335 11.41 4.02 -9.09
N PHE A 336 11.27 2.68 -9.14
CA PHE A 336 11.42 1.83 -7.96
C PHE A 336 12.83 1.89 -7.36
N ALA A 337 13.88 1.95 -8.19
CA ALA A 337 15.25 2.09 -7.69
C ALA A 337 15.43 3.39 -6.88
N TRP A 338 14.97 4.53 -7.37
CA TRP A 338 15.00 5.79 -6.62
C TRP A 338 14.11 5.77 -5.38
N PHE A 339 12.94 5.12 -5.46
CA PHE A 339 12.06 4.96 -4.31
C PHE A 339 12.73 4.11 -3.22
N ASN A 340 13.42 3.04 -3.60
CA ASN A 340 14.17 2.17 -2.70
C ASN A 340 15.35 2.90 -2.04
N ILE A 341 16.08 3.76 -2.77
CA ILE A 341 17.11 4.64 -2.20
C ILE A 341 16.50 5.47 -1.07
N GLY A 342 15.34 6.10 -1.31
CA GLY A 342 14.62 6.86 -0.29
C GLY A 342 14.25 6.02 0.93
N SER A 343 13.72 4.81 0.72
CA SER A 343 13.32 3.89 1.79
C SER A 343 14.51 3.45 2.66
N ASN A 344 15.65 3.18 2.04
CA ASN A 344 16.87 2.81 2.75
C ASN A 344 17.43 3.98 3.58
N HIS A 345 17.42 5.19 3.04
CA HIS A 345 17.80 6.38 3.80
C HIS A 345 16.87 6.66 4.97
N VAL A 346 15.54 6.43 4.85
CA VAL A 346 14.62 6.52 5.99
C VAL A 346 14.98 5.49 7.05
N THR A 347 15.25 4.24 6.67
CA THR A 347 15.66 3.19 7.59
C THR A 347 16.93 3.57 8.35
N LEU A 348 17.88 4.22 7.67
CA LEU A 348 19.12 4.76 8.24
C LEU A 348 18.93 6.10 8.98
N ARG A 349 17.71 6.65 9.00
CA ARG A 349 17.36 7.96 9.56
C ARG A 349 18.06 9.16 8.87
N GLU A 350 18.45 8.99 7.65
CA GLU A 350 19.09 9.99 6.78
C GLU A 350 17.98 10.72 5.98
N TYR A 351 17.08 11.43 6.70
CA TYR A 351 15.81 11.94 6.14
C TYR A 351 15.98 12.96 5.02
N VAL A 352 17.07 13.74 5.02
CA VAL A 352 17.35 14.71 3.97
C VAL A 352 17.67 13.99 2.65
N ASP A 353 18.53 12.98 2.71
CA ASP A 353 18.91 12.18 1.54
C ASP A 353 17.70 11.37 1.05
N ALA A 354 16.87 10.86 1.98
CA ALA A 354 15.61 10.22 1.66
C ALA A 354 14.65 11.14 0.90
N ALA A 355 14.47 12.38 1.36
CA ALA A 355 13.59 13.34 0.70
C ALA A 355 14.08 13.68 -0.73
N ILE A 356 15.41 13.79 -0.94
CA ILE A 356 15.99 14.01 -2.26
C ILE A 356 15.72 12.83 -3.19
N ALA A 357 15.90 11.61 -2.69
CA ALA A 357 15.65 10.40 -3.47
C ALA A 357 14.16 10.28 -3.86
N TYR A 358 13.25 10.59 -2.95
CA TYR A 358 11.82 10.60 -3.24
C TYR A 358 11.42 11.73 -4.19
N ASP A 359 12.03 12.92 -4.10
CA ASP A 359 11.81 13.98 -5.07
C ASP A 359 12.19 13.52 -6.48
N GLN A 360 13.29 12.79 -6.60
CA GLN A 360 13.71 12.22 -7.88
C GLN A 360 12.73 11.12 -8.34
N ALA A 361 12.31 10.23 -7.45
CA ALA A 361 11.34 9.17 -7.76
C ALA A 361 10.01 9.76 -8.25
N PHE A 362 9.42 10.71 -7.53
CA PHE A 362 8.16 11.33 -7.93
C PHE A 362 8.29 12.21 -9.18
N SER A 363 9.45 12.81 -9.42
CA SER A 363 9.73 13.51 -10.68
C SER A 363 9.76 12.55 -11.87
N LEU A 364 10.33 11.35 -11.70
CA LEU A 364 10.29 10.30 -12.72
C LEU A 364 8.87 9.79 -12.93
N TYR A 365 8.15 9.53 -11.84
CA TYR A 365 6.76 9.10 -11.89
C TYR A 365 5.89 10.05 -12.71
N ALA A 366 6.01 11.35 -12.48
CA ALA A 366 5.24 12.36 -13.20
C ALA A 366 5.54 12.42 -14.71
N ASN A 367 6.69 11.86 -15.15
CA ASN A 367 7.10 11.81 -16.56
C ASN A 367 6.88 10.43 -17.20
N LEU A 368 6.33 9.44 -16.48
CA LEU A 368 5.93 8.17 -17.07
C LEU A 368 4.74 8.39 -18.01
N LYS A 369 4.53 7.46 -18.93
CA LYS A 369 3.35 7.50 -19.78
C LYS A 369 2.09 7.31 -18.94
N GLU A 370 1.06 8.07 -19.23
CA GLU A 370 -0.25 7.98 -18.58
C GLU A 370 -1.03 6.75 -19.05
N ASP A 371 -0.55 5.56 -18.76
CA ASP A 371 -1.28 4.31 -18.98
C ASP A 371 -1.20 3.40 -17.75
N ASP A 372 -2.12 2.47 -17.63
CA ASP A 372 -2.28 1.58 -16.47
C ASP A 372 -1.06 0.70 -16.22
N SER A 373 -0.21 0.49 -17.22
CA SER A 373 0.99 -0.36 -17.15
C SER A 373 2.22 0.39 -16.66
N THR A 374 2.17 1.73 -16.56
CA THR A 374 3.34 2.56 -16.30
C THR A 374 3.24 3.41 -15.03
N HIS A 375 2.05 3.54 -14.42
CA HIS A 375 1.87 4.28 -13.17
C HIS A 375 1.56 3.37 -12.01
N PRO A 376 2.51 3.03 -11.13
CA PRO A 376 2.26 2.26 -9.92
C PRO A 376 1.58 3.12 -8.84
N TYR A 377 0.40 3.67 -9.10
CA TYR A 377 -0.31 4.61 -8.24
C TYR A 377 -0.66 4.04 -6.86
N ARG A 378 -0.60 2.71 -6.70
CA ARG A 378 -0.83 2.04 -5.42
C ARG A 378 0.42 1.97 -4.54
N ILE A 379 1.58 2.48 -4.99
CA ILE A 379 2.84 2.35 -4.23
C ILE A 379 2.69 2.83 -2.78
N MET A 380 2.03 3.96 -2.58
CA MET A 380 1.80 4.54 -1.25
C MET A 380 0.77 3.77 -0.40
N TRP A 381 0.07 2.78 -0.97
CA TRP A 381 -0.80 1.90 -0.20
C TRP A 381 0.01 0.83 0.56
N TYR A 382 1.24 0.56 0.13
CA TYR A 382 2.12 -0.49 0.63
C TYR A 382 3.38 0.06 1.28
N GLN A 383 3.86 1.23 0.86
CA GLN A 383 5.16 1.77 1.29
C GLN A 383 5.03 3.25 1.66
N THR A 384 4.98 3.53 2.95
CA THR A 384 4.65 4.86 3.50
C THR A 384 5.88 5.69 3.90
N TRP A 385 7.09 5.20 3.60
CA TRP A 385 8.36 5.86 3.93
C TRP A 385 8.51 7.31 3.43
N PRO A 386 7.93 7.75 2.28
CA PRO A 386 8.01 9.14 1.84
C PRO A 386 7.41 10.12 2.85
N TYR A 387 6.38 9.73 3.60
CA TYR A 387 5.84 10.58 4.66
C TYR A 387 6.87 10.88 5.75
N TRP A 388 7.67 9.88 6.15
CA TRP A 388 8.74 10.05 7.12
C TRP A 388 9.78 11.07 6.62
N ALA A 389 10.26 10.88 5.39
CA ALA A 389 11.27 11.74 4.80
C ALA A 389 10.82 13.21 4.77
N TYR A 390 9.63 13.47 4.24
CA TYR A 390 9.10 14.82 4.16
C TYR A 390 8.75 15.42 5.53
N PHE A 391 8.19 14.61 6.43
CA PHE A 391 7.83 15.09 7.77
C PHE A 391 9.07 15.51 8.58
N TYR A 392 10.08 14.65 8.65
CA TYR A 392 11.28 14.94 9.46
C TYR A 392 12.24 15.95 8.82
N THR A 393 11.98 16.35 7.57
CA THR A 393 12.64 17.49 6.92
C THR A 393 11.81 18.78 6.98
N GLY A 394 10.69 18.79 7.74
CA GLY A 394 9.84 19.96 7.91
C GLY A 394 8.94 20.29 6.71
N ARG A 395 8.85 19.40 5.73
CA ARG A 395 8.08 19.56 4.50
C ARG A 395 6.63 19.14 4.69
N TYR A 396 5.94 19.72 5.67
CA TYR A 396 4.58 19.32 6.08
C TYR A 396 3.54 19.47 4.97
N THR A 397 3.68 20.51 4.14
CA THR A 397 2.79 20.69 2.97
C THR A 397 2.93 19.54 1.97
N ASP A 398 4.15 19.01 1.77
CA ASP A 398 4.38 17.85 0.90
C ASP A 398 3.75 16.58 1.48
N VAL A 399 3.83 16.38 2.80
CA VAL A 399 3.13 15.27 3.47
C VAL A 399 1.62 15.35 3.24
N ILE A 400 1.02 16.53 3.43
CA ILE A 400 -0.42 16.74 3.23
C ILE A 400 -0.81 16.48 1.76
N ASN A 401 -0.05 17.03 0.82
CA ASN A 401 -0.33 16.88 -0.61
C ASN A 401 -0.18 15.43 -1.07
N LEU A 402 0.87 14.73 -0.62
CA LEU A 402 1.09 13.33 -0.93
C LEU A 402 -0.03 12.46 -0.35
N ALA A 403 -0.42 12.69 0.91
CA ALA A 403 -1.52 11.97 1.54
C ALA A 403 -2.86 12.23 0.83
N ASN A 404 -3.15 13.49 0.46
CA ASN A 404 -4.33 13.82 -0.32
C ASN A 404 -4.34 13.11 -1.67
N THR A 405 -3.21 13.12 -2.39
CA THR A 405 -3.06 12.41 -3.67
C THR A 405 -3.29 10.90 -3.48
N THR A 406 -2.67 10.30 -2.47
CA THR A 406 -2.81 8.87 -2.17
C THR A 406 -4.26 8.51 -1.84
N LEU A 407 -4.91 9.24 -0.93
CA LEU A 407 -6.30 9.02 -0.54
C LEU A 407 -7.29 9.26 -1.70
N HIS A 408 -6.90 10.10 -2.67
CA HIS A 408 -7.70 10.33 -3.88
C HIS A 408 -7.69 9.13 -4.82
N THR A 409 -6.64 8.31 -4.83
CA THR A 409 -6.55 7.10 -5.70
C THR A 409 -7.48 5.97 -5.28
N ILE A 410 -8.13 6.04 -4.13
CA ILE A 410 -9.07 5.03 -3.63
C ILE A 410 -10.51 5.53 -3.64
N SER A 411 -11.46 4.61 -3.67
CA SER A 411 -12.90 4.94 -3.66
C SER A 411 -13.39 5.54 -2.35
N GLU A 412 -12.76 5.14 -1.25
CA GLU A 412 -12.98 5.65 0.11
C GLU A 412 -11.62 5.85 0.79
N PRO A 413 -11.44 6.87 1.64
CA PRO A 413 -10.16 7.15 2.31
C PRO A 413 -9.92 6.12 3.44
N VAL A 414 -9.43 4.94 3.08
CA VAL A 414 -9.28 3.78 3.97
C VAL A 414 -7.81 3.35 4.11
N LEU A 415 -6.91 4.31 4.18
CA LEU A 415 -5.48 4.10 4.46
C LEU A 415 -5.13 4.85 5.75
N GLU A 416 -5.06 4.15 6.87
CA GLU A 416 -4.85 4.72 8.19
C GLU A 416 -3.49 5.43 8.32
N GLU A 417 -2.43 4.91 7.71
CA GLU A 417 -1.13 5.55 7.72
C GLU A 417 -1.15 6.89 6.98
N SER A 418 -1.83 6.95 5.83
CA SER A 418 -1.94 8.21 5.07
C SER A 418 -2.74 9.26 5.84
N LEU A 419 -3.81 8.83 6.53
CA LEU A 419 -4.58 9.71 7.42
C LEU A 419 -3.73 10.16 8.62
N TYR A 420 -3.03 9.23 9.28
CA TYR A 420 -2.16 9.53 10.40
C TYR A 420 -1.08 10.55 10.04
N TRP A 421 -0.34 10.34 8.94
CA TRP A 421 0.72 11.24 8.54
C TRP A 421 0.20 12.61 8.10
N ARG A 422 -0.98 12.66 7.44
CA ARG A 422 -1.64 13.93 7.15
C ARG A 422 -2.01 14.66 8.42
N GLY A 423 -2.62 13.97 9.38
CA GLY A 423 -2.96 14.54 10.69
C GLY A 423 -1.74 15.07 11.43
N ARG A 424 -0.61 14.35 11.42
CA ARG A 424 0.65 14.86 11.99
C ARG A 424 1.11 16.16 11.34
N ALA A 425 1.09 16.21 10.01
CA ALA A 425 1.51 17.38 9.26
C ALA A 425 0.55 18.56 9.46
N GLU A 426 -0.77 18.32 9.48
CA GLU A 426 -1.79 19.33 9.81
C GLU A 426 -1.57 19.92 11.21
N TYR A 427 -1.24 19.09 12.18
CA TYR A 427 -0.90 19.56 13.54
C TYR A 427 0.32 20.48 13.54
N MET A 428 1.38 20.10 12.82
CA MET A 428 2.62 20.89 12.74
C MET A 428 2.44 22.26 12.11
N ILE A 429 1.45 22.43 11.21
CA ILE A 429 1.11 23.74 10.62
C ILE A 429 -0.01 24.47 11.39
N GLY A 430 -0.43 23.97 12.57
CA GLY A 430 -1.41 24.60 13.45
C GLY A 430 -2.87 24.21 13.22
N ASN A 431 -3.18 23.29 12.31
CA ASN A 431 -4.54 22.84 12.00
C ASN A 431 -4.98 21.69 12.92
N THR A 432 -4.98 21.92 14.24
CA THR A 432 -5.25 20.88 15.26
C THR A 432 -6.58 20.16 15.04
N LEU A 433 -7.65 20.87 14.62
CA LEU A 433 -8.95 20.22 14.40
C LEU A 433 -8.91 19.26 13.21
N ALA A 434 -8.19 19.60 12.14
CA ALA A 434 -7.98 18.71 11.00
C ALA A 434 -7.19 17.45 11.42
N ALA A 435 -6.13 17.64 12.20
CA ALA A 435 -5.32 16.55 12.74
C ALA A 435 -6.16 15.56 13.57
N ILE A 436 -6.97 16.05 14.52
CA ILE A 436 -7.88 15.22 15.31
C ILE A 436 -8.87 14.46 14.42
N GLY A 437 -9.41 15.13 13.40
CA GLY A 437 -10.30 14.51 12.42
C GLY A 437 -9.65 13.35 11.68
N ASP A 438 -8.40 13.49 11.27
CA ASP A 438 -7.62 12.48 10.57
C ASP A 438 -7.25 11.29 11.47
N TYR A 439 -6.78 11.54 12.70
CA TYR A 439 -6.49 10.47 13.67
C TYR A 439 -7.74 9.63 13.97
N ARG A 440 -8.89 10.27 14.19
CA ARG A 440 -10.16 9.56 14.37
C ARG A 440 -10.62 8.84 13.11
N ALA A 441 -10.31 9.36 11.93
CA ALA A 441 -10.59 8.67 10.67
C ALA A 441 -9.75 7.40 10.53
N ALA A 442 -8.47 7.44 10.88
CA ALA A 442 -7.59 6.28 10.93
C ALA A 442 -8.12 5.20 11.88
N LEU A 443 -8.54 5.59 13.09
CA LEU A 443 -9.10 4.66 14.09
C LEU A 443 -10.45 4.04 13.68
N ARG A 444 -11.22 4.67 12.79
CA ARG A 444 -12.43 4.03 12.23
C ARG A 444 -12.11 2.89 11.27
N ILE A 445 -10.94 2.92 10.65
CA ILE A 445 -10.44 1.87 9.75
C ILE A 445 -9.78 0.79 10.60
N HIS A 446 -8.85 1.19 11.47
CA HIS A 446 -8.06 0.32 12.33
C HIS A 446 -8.19 0.79 13.79
N PRO A 447 -9.16 0.26 14.57
CA PRO A 447 -9.46 0.73 15.93
C PRO A 447 -8.29 0.64 16.90
N GLY A 448 -7.37 -0.30 16.71
CA GLY A 448 -6.17 -0.50 17.52
C GLY A 448 -4.92 0.22 16.97
N PHE A 449 -5.05 1.10 15.99
CA PHE A 449 -3.90 1.76 15.38
C PHE A 449 -3.19 2.68 16.36
N GLU A 450 -2.15 2.15 17.00
CA GLU A 450 -1.44 2.77 18.12
C GLU A 450 -0.91 4.19 17.81
N PRO A 451 -0.35 4.48 16.60
CA PRO A 451 0.11 5.83 16.29
C PRO A 451 -0.97 6.91 16.44
N SER A 452 -2.21 6.61 16.03
CA SER A 452 -3.32 7.56 16.15
C SER A 452 -3.88 7.64 17.57
N LEU A 453 -3.89 6.53 18.31
CA LEU A 453 -4.26 6.52 19.72
C LEU A 453 -3.32 7.42 20.54
N GLN A 454 -2.02 7.24 20.38
CA GLN A 454 -1.00 8.04 21.05
C GLN A 454 -1.10 9.52 20.66
N ALA A 455 -1.29 9.83 19.37
CA ALA A 455 -1.42 11.21 18.90
C ALA A 455 -2.63 11.92 19.53
N LEU A 456 -3.77 11.26 19.67
CA LEU A 456 -4.95 11.82 20.35
C LEU A 456 -4.72 11.98 21.86
N GLN A 457 -4.07 11.01 22.48
CA GLN A 457 -3.70 11.09 23.91
C GLN A 457 -2.77 12.28 24.18
N ASP A 458 -1.75 12.50 23.35
CA ASP A 458 -0.81 13.63 23.46
C ASP A 458 -1.53 14.98 23.32
N LEU A 459 -2.64 15.02 22.59
CA LEU A 459 -3.51 16.20 22.48
C LEU A 459 -4.54 16.32 23.61
N GLY A 460 -4.60 15.36 24.53
CA GLY A 460 -5.61 15.31 25.59
C GLY A 460 -7.04 15.06 25.06
N VAL A 461 -7.18 14.42 23.92
CA VAL A 461 -8.45 14.18 23.23
C VAL A 461 -8.78 12.68 23.25
N GLN A 462 -10.03 12.34 23.55
CA GLN A 462 -10.49 10.95 23.47
C GLN A 462 -10.54 10.48 21.99
N PRO A 463 -10.21 9.18 21.74
CA PRO A 463 -10.29 8.57 20.41
C PRO A 463 -11.64 8.66 19.71
#